data_b47a66874bc119a69074c97d0c49e441
#
_entry.id   b47a66874bc119a69074c97d0c49e441
#
_cell.length_a   1.000
_cell.length_b   1.000
_cell.length_c   1.000
_cell.angle_alpha   90.00
_cell.angle_beta   90.00
_cell.angle_gamma   90.00
#
_symmetry.space_group_name_H-M   'P 1'
#
loop_
_entity.id
_entity.type
_entity.pdbx_description
1 polymer ?
#
loop_
_entity_poly.entity_id
_entity_poly.type
_entity_poly.pdbx_seq_one_letter_code
_entity_poly.pdbx_strand_id
1 'polypeptide(L)'
;DLDRVLVIDEAKREITLSDERIEKAIVQNGARLIILDPIQAYMGDKADMNKANEVRPIFRRLAEVAERTGCAVILIGHLNKAAGGQSAYRGLGSIDFRAAARSVLLIGRVKREPNVRVIIHDKSSLAPEGKPVAFCLDPETGFEWIGEYDITADELLSGAGGNNATKTEQAEKLILDLLADGKELA
;
A
#
# COMPACT_ATOMS: atom_id res chain seq x y z
N ASP A 1 24.15 0.24 -1.20
CA ASP A 1 25.14 0.84 -0.29
C ASP A 1 24.53 0.92 1.11
N LEU A 2 24.92 -0.02 1.99
CA LEU A 2 24.37 -0.13 3.35
C LEU A 2 24.83 1.00 4.26
N ASP A 3 25.94 1.65 3.97
CA ASP A 3 26.46 2.79 4.75
C ASP A 3 25.55 4.02 4.69
N ARG A 4 24.60 4.02 3.74
CA ARG A 4 23.57 5.05 3.60
C ARG A 4 22.25 4.69 4.29
N VAL A 5 22.16 3.53 4.91
CA VAL A 5 20.99 3.09 5.67
C VAL A 5 21.27 3.31 7.14
N LEU A 6 20.46 4.15 7.75
CA LEU A 6 20.59 4.52 9.16
C LEU A 6 19.32 4.07 9.91
N VAL A 7 19.50 3.64 11.15
CA VAL A 7 18.39 3.27 12.03
C VAL A 7 18.37 4.25 13.21
N ILE A 8 17.19 4.76 13.56
CA ILE A 8 17.03 5.58 14.75
C ILE A 8 16.96 4.63 15.95
N ASP A 9 17.87 4.80 16.92
CA ASP A 9 17.92 3.97 18.13
C ASP A 9 16.77 4.32 19.09
N GLU A 10 15.95 3.34 19.37
CA GLU A 10 14.80 3.42 20.29
C GLU A 10 15.08 2.83 21.67
N ALA A 11 16.30 2.30 21.91
CA ALA A 11 16.62 1.55 23.14
C ALA A 11 16.34 2.31 24.44
N LYS A 12 16.36 3.64 24.40
CA LYS A 12 16.14 4.48 25.60
C LYS A 12 14.72 5.03 25.72
N ARG A 13 14.01 5.18 24.64
CA ARG A 13 12.67 5.74 24.60
C ARG A 13 12.03 5.47 23.24
N GLU A 14 10.81 4.95 23.28
CA GLU A 14 9.97 4.80 22.07
C GLU A 14 9.84 6.10 21.29
N ILE A 15 9.78 5.99 19.97
CA ILE A 15 9.59 7.11 19.07
C ILE A 15 8.12 7.16 18.66
N THR A 16 7.56 8.35 18.68
CA THR A 16 6.24 8.61 18.09
C THR A 16 6.36 9.48 16.86
N LEU A 17 5.35 9.49 15.99
CA LEU A 17 5.31 10.33 14.78
C LEU A 17 5.45 11.84 15.07
N SER A 18 5.22 12.25 16.31
CA SER A 18 5.38 13.64 16.78
C SER A 18 6.71 13.91 17.47
N ASP A 19 7.61 12.93 17.52
CA ASP A 19 8.90 13.06 18.22
C ASP A 19 9.88 13.90 17.40
N GLU A 20 10.50 14.89 18.05
CA GLU A 20 11.50 15.76 17.41
C GLU A 20 12.76 15.03 16.97
N ARG A 21 13.03 13.84 17.50
CA ARG A 21 14.18 13.02 17.11
C ARG A 21 14.12 12.63 15.64
N ILE A 22 12.91 12.49 15.08
CA ILE A 22 12.74 12.21 13.65
C ILE A 22 13.33 13.35 12.80
N GLU A 23 12.92 14.59 13.07
CA GLU A 23 13.43 15.75 12.35
C GLU A 23 14.93 15.95 12.57
N LYS A 24 15.39 15.81 13.83
CA LYS A 24 16.81 15.90 14.17
C LYS A 24 17.64 14.86 13.41
N ALA A 25 17.19 13.61 13.33
CA ALA A 25 17.88 12.56 12.60
C ALA A 25 17.93 12.85 11.08
N ILE A 26 16.85 13.34 10.49
CA ILE A 26 16.81 13.75 9.08
C ILE A 26 17.85 14.84 8.82
N VAL A 27 17.86 15.90 9.61
CA VAL A 27 18.75 17.06 9.42
C VAL A 27 20.21 16.70 9.65
N GLN A 28 20.50 16.01 10.74
CA GLN A 28 21.89 15.65 11.11
C GLN A 28 22.57 14.74 10.11
N ASN A 29 21.80 13.84 9.49
CA ASN A 29 22.33 12.87 8.54
C ASN A 29 22.08 13.26 7.07
N GLY A 30 21.42 14.37 6.80
CA GLY A 30 21.05 14.77 5.45
C GLY A 30 20.15 13.75 4.76
N ALA A 31 19.28 13.07 5.53
CA ALA A 31 18.44 12.00 5.02
C ALA A 31 17.41 12.54 4.00
N ARG A 32 17.26 11.85 2.89
CA ARG A 32 16.33 12.20 1.81
C ARG A 32 15.09 11.33 1.81
N LEU A 33 15.10 10.26 2.56
CA LEU A 33 14.00 9.33 2.73
C LEU A 33 13.97 8.84 4.18
N ILE A 34 12.79 8.81 4.77
CA ILE A 34 12.52 8.11 6.02
C ILE A 34 11.42 7.08 5.79
N ILE A 35 11.58 5.90 6.37
CA ILE A 35 10.60 4.81 6.33
C ILE A 35 10.20 4.51 7.77
N LEU A 36 8.90 4.49 8.03
CA LEU A 36 8.31 4.16 9.34
C LEU A 36 7.47 2.88 9.18
N ASP A 37 7.96 1.78 9.78
CA ASP A 37 7.40 0.43 9.60
C ASP A 37 7.32 -0.30 10.97
N PRO A 38 6.13 -0.67 11.42
CA PRO A 38 4.82 -0.25 10.91
C PRO A 38 4.39 1.10 11.53
N ILE A 39 3.59 1.88 10.81
CA ILE A 39 3.07 3.16 11.31
C ILE A 39 2.37 3.05 12.68
N GLN A 40 1.72 1.90 12.92
CA GLN A 40 1.01 1.64 14.17
C GLN A 40 1.91 1.75 15.40
N ALA A 41 3.17 1.32 15.30
CA ALA A 41 4.13 1.37 16.39
C ALA A 41 4.49 2.82 16.79
N TYR A 42 4.32 3.77 15.88
CA TYR A 42 4.72 5.18 16.09
C TYR A 42 3.56 6.11 16.42
N MET A 43 2.34 5.61 16.58
CA MET A 43 1.18 6.45 16.93
C MET A 43 1.20 6.91 18.40
N GLY A 44 1.84 6.14 19.28
CA GLY A 44 1.85 6.36 20.73
C GLY A 44 0.56 5.87 21.40
N ASP A 45 0.65 5.55 22.68
CA ASP A 45 -0.40 4.88 23.49
C ASP A 45 -1.73 5.64 23.57
N LYS A 46 -1.72 6.94 23.33
CA LYS A 46 -2.89 7.82 23.52
C LYS A 46 -3.62 8.14 22.22
N ALA A 47 -3.05 7.83 21.06
CA ALA A 47 -3.66 8.17 19.79
C ALA A 47 -4.51 7.02 19.25
N ASP A 48 -5.82 7.24 19.17
CA ASP A 48 -6.73 6.32 18.50
C ASP A 48 -6.67 6.55 16.98
N MET A 49 -6.11 5.56 16.27
CA MET A 49 -5.97 5.58 14.82
C MET A 49 -7.29 5.70 14.05
N ASN A 50 -8.42 5.46 14.71
CA ASN A 50 -9.74 5.59 14.10
C ASN A 50 -10.34 6.98 14.28
N LYS A 51 -9.70 7.85 15.05
CA LYS A 51 -10.19 9.20 15.32
C LYS A 51 -9.45 10.24 14.49
N ALA A 52 -10.15 10.84 13.56
CA ALA A 52 -9.66 11.88 12.67
C ALA A 52 -8.98 13.06 13.39
N ASN A 53 -9.57 13.50 14.48
CA ASN A 53 -9.08 14.63 15.29
C ASN A 53 -7.73 14.33 15.98
N GLU A 54 -7.40 13.07 16.19
CA GLU A 54 -6.12 12.64 16.76
C GLU A 54 -5.06 12.39 15.69
N VAL A 55 -5.46 11.88 14.54
CA VAL A 55 -4.59 11.52 13.42
C VAL A 55 -4.13 12.75 12.62
N ARG A 56 -5.04 13.66 12.29
CA ARG A 56 -4.75 14.82 11.44
C ARG A 56 -3.61 15.72 11.93
N PRO A 57 -3.52 16.09 13.23
CA PRO A 57 -2.42 16.91 13.72
C PRO A 57 -1.06 16.23 13.57
N ILE A 58 -1.00 14.91 13.79
CA ILE A 58 0.23 14.11 13.66
C ILE A 58 0.73 14.14 12.22
N PHE A 59 -0.16 13.86 11.27
CA PHE A 59 0.19 13.88 9.84
C PHE A 59 0.58 15.26 9.34
N ARG A 60 -0.10 16.30 9.83
CA ARG A 60 0.24 17.68 9.49
C ARG A 60 1.67 18.02 9.91
N ARG A 61 2.03 17.68 11.15
CA ARG A 61 3.39 17.90 11.64
C ARG A 61 4.43 17.13 10.80
N LEU A 62 4.15 15.88 10.46
CA LEU A 62 5.05 15.08 9.66
C LEU A 62 5.21 15.66 8.24
N ALA A 63 4.13 16.15 7.65
CA ALA A 63 4.16 16.84 6.37
C ALA A 63 4.98 18.14 6.42
N GLU A 64 4.86 18.93 7.49
CA GLU A 64 5.66 20.12 7.72
C GLU A 64 7.16 19.81 7.86
N VAL A 65 7.52 18.71 8.52
CA VAL A 65 8.90 18.22 8.61
C VAL A 65 9.41 17.83 7.23
N ALA A 66 8.62 17.05 6.48
CA ALA A 66 8.98 16.64 5.12
C ALA A 66 9.21 17.84 4.19
N GLU A 67 8.35 18.85 4.26
CA GLU A 67 8.47 20.09 3.46
C GLU A 67 9.72 20.88 3.81
N ARG A 68 9.97 21.14 5.11
CA ARG A 68 11.14 21.90 5.55
C ARG A 68 12.47 21.22 5.24
N THR A 69 12.52 19.91 5.34
CA THR A 69 13.75 19.14 5.16
C THR A 69 13.97 18.65 3.74
N GLY A 70 12.94 18.67 2.90
CA GLY A 70 12.95 18.04 1.58
C GLY A 70 13.09 16.52 1.63
N CYS A 71 12.75 15.91 2.78
CA CYS A 71 12.81 14.47 2.99
C CYS A 71 11.50 13.81 2.58
N ALA A 72 11.56 12.76 1.76
CA ALA A 72 10.40 11.92 1.47
C ALA A 72 10.06 11.04 2.69
N VAL A 73 8.77 10.84 2.94
CA VAL A 73 8.28 10.02 4.06
C VAL A 73 7.45 8.87 3.53
N ILE A 74 7.85 7.65 3.85
CA ILE A 74 7.08 6.43 3.58
C ILE A 74 6.54 5.89 4.91
N LEU A 75 5.24 5.70 4.95
CA LEU A 75 4.53 5.11 6.09
C LEU A 75 4.01 3.73 5.67
N ILE A 76 4.45 2.68 6.34
CA ILE A 76 4.02 1.32 6.06
C ILE A 76 2.96 0.93 7.08
N GLY A 77 1.77 0.59 6.60
CA GLY A 77 0.67 0.11 7.42
C GLY A 77 0.26 -1.30 6.99
N HIS A 78 -0.11 -2.14 7.95
CA HIS A 78 -0.61 -3.47 7.68
C HIS A 78 -2.13 -3.47 7.62
N LEU A 79 -2.68 -4.15 6.61
CA LEU A 79 -4.12 -4.37 6.51
C LEU A 79 -4.58 -5.37 7.57
N ASN A 80 -5.66 -5.05 8.27
CA ASN A 80 -6.30 -6.01 9.17
C ASN A 80 -6.95 -7.14 8.35
N LYS A 81 -6.84 -8.38 8.84
CA LYS A 81 -7.43 -9.58 8.23
C LYS A 81 -8.96 -9.65 8.37
N ALA A 82 -9.65 -8.55 8.67
CA ALA A 82 -11.10 -8.52 8.77
C ALA A 82 -11.72 -8.90 7.42
N ALA A 83 -12.31 -10.09 7.38
CA ALA A 83 -12.84 -10.71 6.20
C ALA A 83 -14.01 -9.91 5.62
N GLY A 84 -14.00 -9.75 4.30
CA GLY A 84 -15.20 -9.48 3.51
C GLY A 84 -15.29 -8.08 2.88
N GLY A 85 -15.10 -8.02 1.57
CA GLY A 85 -15.59 -6.97 0.69
C GLY A 85 -14.91 -5.61 0.84
N GLN A 86 -15.55 -4.57 0.33
CA GLN A 86 -15.12 -3.16 0.37
C GLN A 86 -14.66 -2.63 1.74
N SER A 87 -14.84 -3.40 2.81
CA SER A 87 -14.38 -3.08 4.17
C SER A 87 -12.89 -3.36 4.40
N ALA A 88 -12.19 -4.07 3.53
CA ALA A 88 -10.75 -4.32 3.67
C ALA A 88 -9.92 -3.02 3.66
N TYR A 89 -10.37 -1.99 2.96
CA TYR A 89 -9.78 -0.65 3.00
C TYR A 89 -9.91 0.04 4.37
N ARG A 90 -10.87 -0.34 5.20
CA ARG A 90 -11.07 0.23 6.54
C ARG A 90 -10.06 -0.28 7.57
N GLY A 91 -9.30 -1.31 7.23
CA GLY A 91 -8.31 -1.89 8.12
C GLY A 91 -7.01 -1.09 8.27
N LEU A 92 -6.79 -0.06 7.48
CA LEU A 92 -5.61 0.82 7.56
C LEU A 92 -5.72 1.92 8.65
N GLY A 93 -6.77 1.92 9.46
CA GLY A 93 -7.09 3.02 10.37
C GLY A 93 -8.15 3.96 9.78
N SER A 94 -8.23 5.18 10.29
CA SER A 94 -9.26 6.10 9.82
C SER A 94 -9.06 6.44 8.34
N ILE A 95 -10.15 6.79 7.68
CA ILE A 95 -10.17 7.32 6.30
C ILE A 95 -9.19 8.50 6.13
N ASP A 96 -8.82 9.14 7.22
CA ASP A 96 -7.91 10.27 7.28
C ASP A 96 -6.46 9.90 6.98
N PHE A 97 -6.02 8.66 7.22
CA PHE A 97 -4.71 8.20 6.78
C PHE A 97 -4.57 8.28 5.26
N ARG A 98 -5.55 7.71 4.56
CA ARG A 98 -5.61 7.77 3.10
C ARG A 98 -5.79 9.20 2.60
N ALA A 99 -6.59 10.01 3.29
CA ALA A 99 -6.82 11.41 2.92
C ALA A 99 -5.55 12.25 3.04
N ALA A 100 -4.75 12.06 4.09
CA ALA A 100 -3.55 12.83 4.36
C ALA A 100 -2.38 12.49 3.42
N ALA A 101 -2.28 11.24 2.96
CA ALA A 101 -1.21 10.80 2.08
C ALA A 101 -1.34 11.41 0.66
N ARG A 102 -0.23 11.81 0.06
CA ARG A 102 -0.16 12.27 -1.33
C ARG A 102 -0.25 11.13 -2.33
N SER A 103 0.28 9.97 -1.98
CA SER A 103 0.23 8.74 -2.75
C SER A 103 -0.07 7.59 -1.81
N VAL A 104 -0.93 6.67 -2.24
CA VAL A 104 -1.24 5.44 -1.51
C VAL A 104 -1.00 4.27 -2.43
N LEU A 105 -0.15 3.36 -2.00
CA LEU A 105 0.16 2.13 -2.69
C LEU A 105 -0.41 0.95 -1.89
N LEU A 106 -1.18 0.11 -2.53
CA LEU A 106 -1.65 -1.15 -1.99
C LEU A 106 -0.73 -2.26 -2.48
N ILE A 107 -0.17 -3.05 -1.57
CA ILE A 107 0.66 -4.20 -1.91
C ILE A 107 -0.02 -5.45 -1.41
N GLY A 108 -0.23 -6.40 -2.29
CA GLY A 108 -0.85 -7.68 -1.95
C GLY A 108 -0.23 -8.86 -2.67
N ARG A 109 -0.49 -10.06 -2.13
CA ARG A 109 -0.11 -11.33 -2.75
C ARG A 109 -1.21 -11.80 -3.68
N VAL A 110 -0.84 -12.24 -4.88
CA VAL A 110 -1.75 -12.94 -5.77
C VAL A 110 -2.02 -14.34 -5.21
N LYS A 111 -3.29 -14.66 -4.94
CA LYS A 111 -3.65 -15.91 -4.25
C LYS A 111 -3.25 -17.18 -5.00
N ARG A 112 -3.33 -17.14 -6.33
CA ARG A 112 -3.01 -18.28 -7.21
C ARG A 112 -1.53 -18.39 -7.56
N GLU A 113 -0.77 -17.33 -7.33
CA GLU A 113 0.65 -17.21 -7.63
C GLU A 113 1.40 -16.78 -6.36
N PRO A 114 1.72 -17.72 -5.45
CA PRO A 114 2.18 -17.41 -4.09
C PRO A 114 3.47 -16.58 -4.03
N ASN A 115 4.30 -16.63 -5.06
CA ASN A 115 5.53 -15.83 -5.15
C ASN A 115 5.30 -14.46 -5.79
N VAL A 116 4.13 -14.21 -6.40
CA VAL A 116 3.80 -12.94 -7.05
C VAL A 116 3.15 -11.97 -6.06
N ARG A 117 3.63 -10.75 -6.10
CA ARG A 117 3.09 -9.59 -5.38
C ARG A 117 2.74 -8.51 -6.39
N VAL A 118 1.69 -7.76 -6.13
CA VAL A 118 1.28 -6.65 -6.99
C VAL A 118 1.23 -5.38 -6.17
N ILE A 119 1.73 -4.31 -6.76
CA ILE A 119 1.62 -2.94 -6.27
C ILE A 119 0.55 -2.25 -7.09
N ILE A 120 -0.49 -1.77 -6.43
CA ILE A 120 -1.58 -0.99 -7.04
C ILE A 120 -1.49 0.44 -6.52
N HIS A 121 -1.52 1.42 -7.43
CA HIS A 121 -1.58 2.82 -7.08
C HIS A 121 -3.04 3.19 -6.75
N ASP A 122 -3.40 3.11 -5.48
CA ASP A 122 -4.78 3.27 -4.99
C ASP A 122 -5.23 4.74 -4.89
N LYS A 123 -4.28 5.66 -4.72
CA LYS A 123 -4.53 7.11 -4.70
C LYS A 123 -3.29 7.86 -5.16
N SER A 124 -3.51 8.86 -6.00
CA SER A 124 -2.53 9.87 -6.35
C SER A 124 -3.16 11.26 -6.25
N SER A 125 -2.41 12.22 -5.65
CA SER A 125 -2.81 13.63 -5.59
C SER A 125 -2.06 14.50 -6.60
N LEU A 126 -1.09 13.94 -7.33
CA LEU A 126 -0.16 14.69 -8.18
C LEU A 126 -0.26 14.31 -9.66
N ALA A 127 -0.72 13.11 -9.97
CA ALA A 127 -0.83 12.57 -11.32
C ALA A 127 -1.95 11.51 -11.36
N PRO A 128 -2.40 11.07 -12.54
CA PRO A 128 -3.24 9.89 -12.66
C PRO A 128 -2.55 8.66 -12.05
N GLU A 129 -3.34 7.75 -11.51
CA GLU A 129 -2.86 6.47 -11.00
C GLU A 129 -2.23 5.67 -12.15
N GLY A 130 -1.08 5.06 -11.85
CA GLY A 130 -0.41 4.16 -12.79
C GLY A 130 -1.09 2.80 -12.86
N LYS A 131 -0.74 2.01 -13.86
CA LYS A 131 -1.16 0.62 -13.94
C LYS A 131 -0.54 -0.20 -12.80
N PRO A 132 -1.21 -1.27 -12.34
CA PRO A 132 -0.63 -2.18 -11.37
C PRO A 132 0.67 -2.80 -11.88
N VAL A 133 1.65 -2.98 -11.00
CA VAL A 133 2.95 -3.55 -11.32
C VAL A 133 3.20 -4.75 -10.41
N ALA A 134 3.59 -5.88 -11.01
CA ALA A 134 3.91 -7.08 -10.29
C ALA A 134 5.42 -7.30 -10.13
N PHE A 135 5.76 -8.02 -9.06
CA PHE A 135 7.08 -8.55 -8.81
C PHE A 135 6.99 -9.95 -8.21
N CYS A 136 7.98 -10.76 -8.52
CA CYS A 136 8.21 -12.04 -7.88
C CYS A 136 9.08 -11.87 -6.63
N LEU A 137 8.76 -12.58 -5.57
CA LEU A 137 9.60 -12.71 -4.40
C LEU A 137 9.74 -14.21 -4.12
N ASP A 138 10.77 -14.78 -4.70
CA ASP A 138 11.07 -16.20 -4.61
C ASP A 138 12.19 -16.47 -3.60
N PRO A 139 12.07 -17.49 -2.75
CA PRO A 139 13.10 -17.81 -1.75
C PRO A 139 14.46 -18.16 -2.33
N GLU A 140 14.51 -18.70 -3.55
CA GLU A 140 15.75 -19.17 -4.19
C GLU A 140 16.36 -18.10 -5.11
N THR A 141 15.50 -17.43 -5.94
CA THR A 141 15.96 -16.45 -6.92
C THR A 141 15.88 -15.01 -6.43
N GLY A 142 15.17 -14.76 -5.32
CA GLY A 142 15.05 -13.46 -4.71
C GLY A 142 13.95 -12.58 -5.35
N PHE A 143 14.26 -11.31 -5.52
CA PHE A 143 13.34 -10.30 -6.04
C PHE A 143 13.54 -10.10 -7.54
N GLU A 144 12.42 -10.12 -8.31
CA GLU A 144 12.40 -9.85 -9.74
C GLU A 144 11.15 -9.07 -10.15
N TRP A 145 11.32 -8.01 -10.94
CA TRP A 145 10.20 -7.29 -11.52
C TRP A 145 9.55 -8.10 -12.65
N ILE A 146 8.21 -8.26 -12.61
CA ILE A 146 7.43 -8.87 -13.68
C ILE A 146 6.95 -7.82 -14.69
N GLY A 147 6.58 -6.63 -14.18
CA GLY A 147 6.04 -5.56 -15.02
C GLY A 147 4.55 -5.31 -14.79
N GLU A 148 3.86 -4.75 -15.81
CA GLU A 148 2.43 -4.49 -15.73
C GLU A 148 1.64 -5.77 -15.46
N TYR A 149 0.64 -5.66 -14.58
CA TYR A 149 -0.19 -6.79 -14.18
C TYR A 149 -1.67 -6.38 -14.12
N ASP A 150 -2.52 -7.13 -14.80
CA ASP A 150 -3.94 -6.82 -14.90
C ASP A 150 -4.70 -7.38 -13.70
N ILE A 151 -4.91 -6.53 -12.70
CA ILE A 151 -5.65 -6.85 -11.48
C ILE A 151 -6.17 -5.56 -10.84
N THR A 152 -7.38 -5.60 -10.33
CA THR A 152 -7.96 -4.52 -9.54
C THR A 152 -7.63 -4.67 -8.05
N ALA A 153 -7.77 -3.58 -7.29
CA ALA A 153 -7.61 -3.61 -5.85
C ALA A 153 -8.60 -4.55 -5.16
N ASP A 154 -9.86 -4.58 -5.63
CA ASP A 154 -10.89 -5.46 -5.08
C ASP A 154 -10.58 -6.94 -5.34
N GLU A 155 -10.09 -7.28 -6.51
CA GLU A 155 -9.65 -8.63 -6.84
C GLU A 155 -8.47 -9.08 -5.98
N LEU A 156 -7.46 -8.19 -5.82
CA LEU A 156 -6.30 -8.47 -5.01
C LEU A 156 -6.69 -8.72 -3.54
N LEU A 157 -7.57 -7.91 -2.99
CA LEU A 157 -8.01 -7.99 -1.59
C LEU A 157 -8.96 -9.15 -1.33
N SER A 158 -9.86 -9.45 -2.27
CA SER A 158 -10.78 -10.60 -2.16
C SER A 158 -10.05 -11.93 -2.39
N GLY A 159 -8.86 -11.88 -2.94
CA GLY A 159 -8.11 -13.06 -3.38
C GLY A 159 -8.74 -13.74 -4.60
N ALA A 160 -9.60 -13.03 -5.33
CA ALA A 160 -10.21 -13.52 -6.57
C ALA A 160 -9.30 -13.28 -7.80
N GLY A 161 -8.32 -12.40 -7.69
CA GLY A 161 -7.44 -11.98 -8.78
C GLY A 161 -6.39 -13.01 -9.18
N GLY A 162 -6.19 -13.14 -10.44
CA GLY A 162 -5.20 -13.95 -11.16
C GLY A 162 -5.79 -14.35 -12.50
N ASN A 163 -5.41 -13.68 -13.58
CA ASN A 163 -5.64 -13.96 -15.02
C ASN A 163 -6.94 -14.73 -15.37
N ASN A 164 -8.03 -14.46 -14.65
CA ASN A 164 -9.34 -14.91 -15.03
C ASN A 164 -9.98 -13.76 -15.79
N ALA A 165 -10.38 -14.03 -17.02
CA ALA A 165 -11.34 -13.22 -17.74
C ALA A 165 -12.42 -12.73 -16.75
N THR A 166 -12.69 -11.45 -16.76
CA THR A 166 -13.77 -10.86 -15.94
C THR A 166 -15.04 -11.66 -16.17
N LYS A 167 -16.02 -11.61 -15.23
CA LYS A 167 -17.31 -12.28 -15.47
C LYS A 167 -17.93 -11.85 -16.81
N THR A 168 -17.65 -10.63 -17.24
CA THR A 168 -18.07 -10.10 -18.54
C THR A 168 -17.36 -10.80 -19.69
N GLU A 169 -16.03 -10.97 -19.61
CA GLU A 169 -15.24 -11.68 -20.63
C GLU A 169 -15.57 -13.19 -20.67
N GLN A 170 -15.84 -13.79 -19.51
CA GLN A 170 -16.31 -15.18 -19.43
C GLN A 170 -17.69 -15.33 -20.05
N ALA A 171 -18.61 -14.40 -19.80
CA ALA A 171 -19.91 -14.36 -20.41
C ALA A 171 -19.82 -14.11 -21.92
N GLU A 172 -18.98 -13.17 -22.35
CA GLU A 172 -18.74 -12.89 -23.78
C GLU A 172 -18.15 -14.10 -24.49
N LYS A 173 -17.15 -14.75 -23.90
CA LYS A 173 -16.58 -15.99 -24.44
C LYS A 173 -17.61 -17.10 -24.51
N LEU A 174 -18.42 -17.30 -23.45
CA LEU A 174 -19.49 -18.29 -23.45
C LEU A 174 -20.52 -18.00 -24.54
N ILE A 175 -20.91 -16.74 -24.73
CA ILE A 175 -21.83 -16.32 -25.78
C ILE A 175 -21.22 -16.60 -27.17
N LEU A 176 -19.96 -16.26 -27.39
CA LEU A 176 -19.26 -16.52 -28.64
C LEU A 176 -19.13 -18.02 -28.91
N ASP A 177 -18.81 -18.83 -27.91
CA ASP A 177 -18.74 -20.29 -28.03
C ASP A 177 -20.12 -20.90 -28.35
N LEU A 178 -21.20 -20.40 -27.75
CA LEU A 178 -22.58 -20.83 -28.02
C LEU A 178 -23.05 -20.41 -29.41
N LEU A 179 -22.63 -19.24 -29.89
CA LEU A 179 -22.96 -18.75 -31.24
C LEU A 179 -22.13 -19.40 -32.33
N ALA A 180 -20.90 -19.84 -32.02
CA ALA A 180 -20.03 -20.53 -33.00
C ALA A 180 -20.59 -21.87 -33.47
N ASP A 181 -21.39 -22.55 -32.64
CA ASP A 181 -22.03 -23.83 -32.97
C ASP A 181 -23.25 -23.69 -33.92
N GLY A 182 -23.71 -22.47 -34.21
CA GLY A 182 -24.82 -22.19 -35.16
C GLY A 182 -26.15 -22.79 -34.75
N LYS A 183 -26.33 -23.19 -33.50
CA LYS A 183 -27.59 -23.72 -32.97
C LYS A 183 -28.45 -22.59 -32.47
N GLU A 184 -29.70 -22.52 -32.98
CA GLU A 184 -30.73 -21.67 -32.40
C GLU A 184 -30.96 -22.10 -30.95
N LEU A 185 -30.81 -21.16 -30.00
CA LEU A 185 -31.20 -21.36 -28.60
C LEU A 185 -32.74 -21.31 -28.55
N ALA A 186 -33.35 -22.45 -28.24
CA ALA A 186 -34.77 -22.57 -28.03
C ALA A 186 -35.23 -21.97 -26.68
#